data_c91461425fb4e2e72d321f5151c92cfe
#
_entry.id   c91461425fb4e2e72d321f5151c92cfe
#
_cell.length_a   1.000
_cell.length_b   1.000
_cell.length_c   1.000
_cell.angle_alpha   90.00
_cell.angle_beta   90.00
_cell.angle_gamma   90.00
#
_symmetry.space_group_name_H-M   'P 1'
#
loop_
_entity.id
_entity.type
_entity.pdbx_description
1 polymer ?
#
loop_
_entity_poly.entity_id
_entity_poly.type
_entity_poly.pdbx_seq_one_letter_code
_entity_poly.pdbx_strand_id
1 'polypeptide(L)'
;MSKLWYTEPATDWNEALPVGNGRLGAMVYGRTDQELLALNEDSVWYGGPQDRTPQDALKYLPQLRAAIRAENHQEAKRLAKIAFFANPISQRHYEPLGTVFMDFGHKPDRVTNYHRELDLKTATVNVTYNYCGGEYQRQVIASYPDNVLAIRVLAPADTEYVVRLTRLSELEFETNEYLDDVTASNDSITMHVTPGGRNCNRACCILHVQCSQEGTVTRIGNNLVVKASESLIRITSQTTFRHEDPDQGASTDLAKTLGYDVRQLWDRHIKDYQSLYNRMHLQLSSDGPNIPTDKSILTSRDPELIATYHNYSRYLMISSSRTGNKALPSNLQGIWNPSFHPAWGSKFTINVNLQMNYWPANVCNLSECELPLFDLLERMAESGKKTAQVMYGCRGWAAHSCTDIWADTAPVDQWMPATIWPLGGAWLCYHIWEHFQFTQDLAFLSRMFPILRGCVEFLLDFLIEDATGKYLITNPSVSPENSFFDLKGQKGVLCEGSTVDIQIVRAILSAFESCADQLGESDSLLSAARAARAQLPPMTISDSGYLQEWAVDYVEVEPGHRHTSHLWAL
;
A
#
# COMPACT_ATOMS: atom_id res chain seq x y z
N MET A 1 -13.40 2.63 -23.39
CA MET A 1 -12.43 3.76 -23.39
C MET A 1 -11.21 3.39 -22.57
N SER A 2 -10.02 3.82 -22.96
CA SER A 2 -8.79 3.52 -22.19
C SER A 2 -8.26 4.79 -21.51
N LYS A 3 -9.15 5.62 -20.96
CA LYS A 3 -8.77 6.88 -20.31
C LYS A 3 -9.80 7.33 -19.28
N LEU A 4 -9.33 8.06 -18.27
CA LEU A 4 -10.13 8.93 -17.41
C LEU A 4 -9.97 10.35 -17.93
N TRP A 5 -11.06 11.12 -18.11
CA TRP A 5 -10.95 12.48 -18.62
C TRP A 5 -12.04 13.41 -18.08
N TYR A 6 -11.73 14.70 -18.05
CA TYR A 6 -12.53 15.75 -17.41
C TYR A 6 -12.41 17.06 -18.18
N THR A 7 -13.44 17.90 -18.05
CA THR A 7 -13.51 19.23 -18.69
C THR A 7 -13.20 20.38 -17.73
N GLU A 8 -12.84 20.08 -16.48
CA GLU A 8 -12.52 21.06 -15.45
C GLU A 8 -11.29 20.61 -14.65
N PRO A 9 -10.50 21.55 -14.09
CA PRO A 9 -9.43 21.24 -13.14
C PRO A 9 -9.94 20.51 -11.90
N ALA A 10 -9.06 19.79 -11.22
CA ALA A 10 -9.37 19.24 -9.90
C ALA A 10 -9.42 20.35 -8.85
N THR A 11 -10.46 20.33 -8.03
CA THR A 11 -10.62 21.25 -6.90
C THR A 11 -9.95 20.71 -5.65
N ASP A 12 -9.97 19.39 -5.47
CA ASP A 12 -9.33 18.72 -4.35
C ASP A 12 -8.52 17.48 -4.80
N TRP A 13 -7.86 16.85 -3.83
CA TRP A 13 -6.97 15.71 -4.09
C TRP A 13 -7.70 14.50 -4.70
N ASN A 14 -8.96 14.22 -4.31
CA ASN A 14 -9.70 13.06 -4.79
C ASN A 14 -10.08 13.18 -6.28
N GLU A 15 -10.10 14.39 -6.82
CA GLU A 15 -10.40 14.66 -8.23
C GLU A 15 -9.12 14.67 -9.10
N ALA A 16 -7.94 14.76 -8.48
CA ALA A 16 -6.66 14.80 -9.19
C ALA A 16 -6.32 13.45 -9.85
N LEU A 17 -5.47 13.48 -10.87
CA LEU A 17 -5.07 12.30 -11.63
C LEU A 17 -3.75 11.73 -11.11
N PRO A 18 -3.71 10.45 -10.71
CA PRO A 18 -2.51 9.81 -10.19
C PRO A 18 -1.52 9.47 -11.30
N VAL A 19 -0.22 9.68 -11.05
CA VAL A 19 0.89 9.04 -11.77
C VAL A 19 1.80 8.34 -10.76
N GLY A 20 2.45 7.24 -11.16
CA GLY A 20 3.32 6.49 -10.26
C GLY A 20 4.20 5.47 -10.99
N ASN A 21 5.33 5.14 -10.36
CA ASN A 21 6.30 4.17 -10.87
C ASN A 21 6.64 3.06 -9.86
N GLY A 22 5.79 2.85 -8.86
CA GLY A 22 6.04 1.91 -7.76
C GLY A 22 6.81 2.51 -6.58
N ARG A 23 7.38 3.72 -6.74
CA ARG A 23 8.11 4.45 -5.69
C ARG A 23 7.71 5.92 -5.62
N LEU A 24 7.97 6.65 -6.70
CA LEU A 24 7.56 8.04 -6.85
C LEU A 24 6.16 8.09 -7.42
N GLY A 25 5.32 8.91 -6.82
CA GLY A 25 3.99 9.19 -7.30
C GLY A 25 3.65 10.67 -7.19
N ALA A 26 2.68 11.09 -7.98
CA ALA A 26 2.10 12.41 -7.87
C ALA A 26 0.60 12.37 -8.17
N MET A 27 -0.15 13.28 -7.54
CA MET A 27 -1.52 13.62 -7.92
C MET A 27 -1.50 14.93 -8.68
N VAL A 28 -1.92 14.90 -9.94
CA VAL A 28 -1.91 16.04 -10.88
C VAL A 28 -3.28 16.70 -10.91
N TYR A 29 -3.38 17.94 -10.47
CA TYR A 29 -4.65 18.66 -10.38
C TYR A 29 -5.13 19.23 -11.72
N GLY A 30 -4.21 19.61 -12.60
CA GLY A 30 -4.55 20.21 -13.90
C GLY A 30 -5.00 21.66 -13.81
N ARG A 31 -4.63 22.40 -12.75
CA ARG A 31 -5.01 23.80 -12.57
C ARG A 31 -4.31 24.70 -13.60
N THR A 32 -4.96 25.76 -13.99
CA THR A 32 -4.47 26.65 -15.07
C THR A 32 -3.83 27.93 -14.58
N ASP A 33 -4.20 28.41 -13.41
CA ASP A 33 -3.59 29.53 -12.72
C ASP A 33 -2.29 29.11 -12.02
N GLN A 34 -2.39 28.20 -11.09
CA GLN A 34 -1.29 27.59 -10.36
C GLN A 34 -1.48 26.08 -10.34
N GLU A 35 -0.75 25.37 -11.20
CA GLU A 35 -0.72 23.91 -11.19
C GLU A 35 -0.17 23.38 -9.86
N LEU A 36 -0.74 22.31 -9.37
CA LEU A 36 -0.33 21.62 -8.17
C LEU A 36 -0.09 20.13 -8.46
N LEU A 37 1.09 19.64 -8.07
CA LEU A 37 1.38 18.22 -8.00
C LEU A 37 1.69 17.85 -6.56
N ALA A 38 0.83 17.03 -5.94
CA ALA A 38 1.07 16.46 -4.61
C ALA A 38 1.97 15.22 -4.76
N LEU A 39 3.20 15.31 -4.24
CA LEU A 39 4.24 14.30 -4.41
C LEU A 39 4.25 13.28 -3.29
N ASN A 40 4.52 12.04 -3.65
CA ASN A 40 4.77 10.95 -2.72
C ASN A 40 6.03 10.16 -3.11
N GLU A 41 6.70 9.61 -2.11
CA GLU A 41 7.74 8.59 -2.24
C GLU A 41 7.45 7.51 -1.21
N ASP A 42 7.39 6.25 -1.63
CA ASP A 42 6.85 5.11 -0.88
C ASP A 42 7.54 4.82 0.46
N SER A 43 8.76 5.35 0.67
CA SER A 43 9.52 5.19 1.91
C SER A 43 9.62 6.44 2.80
N VAL A 44 8.88 7.52 2.49
CA VAL A 44 8.75 8.68 3.38
C VAL A 44 7.75 8.36 4.48
N TRP A 45 8.26 7.91 5.62
CA TRP A 45 7.46 7.50 6.78
C TRP A 45 7.93 8.21 8.04
N TYR A 46 7.00 8.55 8.93
CA TYR A 46 7.29 9.09 10.25
C TYR A 46 8.15 8.12 11.07
N GLY A 47 9.18 8.63 11.73
CA GLY A 47 10.04 7.88 12.63
C GLY A 47 10.98 6.89 11.94
N GLY A 48 11.40 5.90 12.70
CA GLY A 48 12.31 4.82 12.31
C GLY A 48 11.94 3.51 12.98
N PRO A 49 12.79 2.47 12.84
CA PRO A 49 12.55 1.17 13.47
C PRO A 49 12.33 1.30 14.97
N GLN A 50 11.41 0.52 15.50
CA GLN A 50 11.10 0.47 16.93
C GLN A 50 10.76 -0.95 17.37
N ASP A 51 11.02 -1.24 18.64
CA ASP A 51 10.56 -2.45 19.29
C ASP A 51 9.36 -2.13 20.18
N ARG A 52 8.21 -2.69 19.84
CA ARG A 52 6.95 -2.50 20.56
C ARG A 52 6.44 -3.79 21.20
N THR A 53 7.17 -4.90 21.06
CA THR A 53 6.74 -6.22 21.50
C THR A 53 6.39 -6.24 22.99
N PRO A 54 5.17 -6.61 23.40
CA PRO A 54 4.78 -6.71 24.80
C PRO A 54 5.58 -7.79 25.55
N GLN A 55 6.41 -7.38 26.52
CA GLN A 55 7.39 -8.26 27.14
C GLN A 55 6.76 -9.25 28.14
N ASP A 56 5.63 -8.91 28.73
CA ASP A 56 4.94 -9.74 29.72
C ASP A 56 3.86 -10.66 29.14
N ALA A 57 3.62 -10.61 27.82
CA ALA A 57 2.51 -11.33 27.19
C ALA A 57 2.54 -12.84 27.47
N LEU A 58 3.69 -13.48 27.29
CA LEU A 58 3.85 -14.92 27.54
C LEU A 58 3.54 -15.31 28.98
N LYS A 59 3.93 -14.49 29.96
CA LYS A 59 3.66 -14.74 31.37
C LYS A 59 2.17 -14.79 31.70
N TYR A 60 1.38 -13.95 31.02
CA TYR A 60 -0.07 -13.85 31.23
C TYR A 60 -0.90 -14.63 30.20
N LEU A 61 -0.26 -15.25 29.20
CA LEU A 61 -0.96 -16.06 28.19
C LEU A 61 -1.82 -17.20 28.78
N PRO A 62 -1.34 -17.98 29.76
CA PRO A 62 -2.18 -19.01 30.36
C PRO A 62 -3.44 -18.47 31.04
N GLN A 63 -3.33 -17.34 31.74
CA GLN A 63 -4.48 -16.69 32.39
C GLN A 63 -5.45 -16.12 31.35
N LEU A 64 -4.94 -15.51 30.27
CA LEU A 64 -5.77 -15.01 29.17
C LEU A 64 -6.54 -16.17 28.51
N ARG A 65 -5.85 -17.25 28.15
CA ARG A 65 -6.48 -18.48 27.60
C ARG A 65 -7.56 -19.04 28.51
N ALA A 66 -7.29 -19.12 29.80
CA ALA A 66 -8.28 -19.61 30.80
C ALA A 66 -9.50 -18.66 30.89
N ALA A 67 -9.30 -17.35 30.89
CA ALA A 67 -10.38 -16.38 30.94
C ALA A 67 -11.28 -16.46 29.69
N ILE A 68 -10.67 -16.60 28.48
CA ILE A 68 -11.40 -16.78 27.24
C ILE A 68 -12.23 -18.08 27.28
N ARG A 69 -11.61 -19.19 27.63
CA ARG A 69 -12.29 -20.51 27.74
C ARG A 69 -13.45 -20.52 28.74
N ALA A 70 -13.34 -19.73 29.80
CA ALA A 70 -14.40 -19.57 30.82
C ALA A 70 -15.46 -18.53 30.44
N GLU A 71 -15.40 -17.93 29.25
CA GLU A 71 -16.24 -16.81 28.78
C GLU A 71 -16.23 -15.61 29.76
N ASN A 72 -15.13 -15.43 30.49
CA ASN A 72 -14.93 -14.25 31.33
C ASN A 72 -14.39 -13.08 30.49
N HIS A 73 -15.26 -12.48 29.68
CA HIS A 73 -14.90 -11.44 28.71
C HIS A 73 -14.29 -10.20 29.37
N GLN A 74 -14.70 -9.85 30.58
CA GLN A 74 -14.15 -8.70 31.31
C GLN A 74 -12.69 -8.95 31.70
N GLU A 75 -12.39 -10.12 32.25
CA GLU A 75 -11.04 -10.50 32.66
C GLU A 75 -10.14 -10.70 31.42
N ALA A 76 -10.64 -11.37 30.38
CA ALA A 76 -9.91 -11.51 29.11
C ALA A 76 -9.53 -10.14 28.53
N LYS A 77 -10.49 -9.20 28.47
CA LYS A 77 -10.23 -7.82 28.01
C LYS A 77 -9.23 -7.08 28.90
N ARG A 78 -9.33 -7.24 30.23
CA ARG A 78 -8.39 -6.63 31.18
C ARG A 78 -6.97 -7.15 30.96
N LEU A 79 -6.78 -8.46 30.89
CA LEU A 79 -5.48 -9.09 30.67
C LEU A 79 -4.89 -8.70 29.32
N ALA A 80 -5.70 -8.71 28.27
CA ALA A 80 -5.27 -8.27 26.93
C ALA A 80 -4.71 -6.83 26.96
N LYS A 81 -5.44 -5.91 27.59
CA LYS A 81 -5.03 -4.50 27.67
C LYS A 81 -3.72 -4.28 28.44
N ILE A 82 -3.52 -4.99 29.56
CA ILE A 82 -2.35 -4.74 30.42
C ILE A 82 -1.10 -5.51 30.01
N ALA A 83 -1.23 -6.64 29.30
CA ALA A 83 -0.11 -7.52 29.01
C ALA A 83 0.15 -7.75 27.51
N PHE A 84 -0.84 -7.52 26.63
CA PHE A 84 -0.73 -7.85 25.20
C PHE A 84 -0.76 -6.63 24.27
N PHE A 85 -1.18 -5.45 24.73
CA PHE A 85 -1.11 -4.25 23.92
C PHE A 85 0.33 -3.74 23.83
N ALA A 86 0.72 -3.34 22.63
CA ALA A 86 2.04 -2.79 22.37
C ALA A 86 2.18 -1.35 22.89
N ASN A 87 3.42 -0.92 23.15
CA ASN A 87 3.73 0.46 23.53
C ASN A 87 5.01 0.92 22.84
N PRO A 88 4.98 1.97 22.01
CA PRO A 88 3.80 2.75 21.56
C PRO A 88 2.70 1.90 20.94
N ILE A 89 1.45 2.41 20.97
CA ILE A 89 0.28 1.61 20.56
C ILE A 89 0.20 1.34 19.07
N SER A 90 0.97 2.04 18.23
CA SER A 90 0.88 1.93 16.78
C SER A 90 2.26 1.84 16.13
N GLN A 91 2.30 1.19 14.97
CA GLN A 91 3.40 1.25 14.01
C GLN A 91 3.57 2.67 13.49
N ARG A 92 4.68 2.90 12.77
CA ARG A 92 4.94 4.13 12.05
C ARG A 92 3.92 4.32 10.92
N HIS A 93 3.77 5.56 10.44
CA HIS A 93 2.79 5.91 9.41
C HIS A 93 3.45 6.55 8.19
N TYR A 94 2.75 6.47 7.07
CA TYR A 94 3.16 7.03 5.79
C TYR A 94 2.87 8.53 5.73
N GLU A 95 3.78 9.29 5.05
CA GLU A 95 3.63 10.74 4.90
C GLU A 95 3.85 11.21 3.46
N PRO A 96 3.32 12.39 3.08
CA PRO A 96 3.60 12.99 1.77
C PRO A 96 5.07 13.42 1.66
N LEU A 97 5.63 13.37 0.45
CA LEU A 97 6.97 13.88 0.16
C LEU A 97 7.00 15.40 0.12
N GLY A 98 6.05 16.02 -0.60
CA GLY A 98 6.00 17.46 -0.79
C GLY A 98 5.05 17.87 -1.89
N THR A 99 5.17 19.11 -2.35
CA THR A 99 4.30 19.70 -3.37
C THR A 99 5.11 20.52 -4.37
N VAL A 100 4.84 20.32 -5.66
CA VAL A 100 5.30 21.21 -6.73
C VAL A 100 4.17 22.16 -7.10
N PHE A 101 4.50 23.44 -7.18
CA PHE A 101 3.66 24.46 -7.76
C PHE A 101 4.28 24.98 -9.06
N MET A 102 3.43 25.18 -10.06
CA MET A 102 3.82 25.85 -11.32
C MET A 102 2.82 27.00 -11.53
N ASP A 103 3.27 28.20 -11.29
CA ASP A 103 2.43 29.41 -11.30
C ASP A 103 2.51 30.09 -12.67
N PHE A 104 1.44 29.96 -13.44
CA PHE A 104 1.29 30.59 -14.76
C PHE A 104 0.59 31.94 -14.68
N GLY A 105 -0.05 32.28 -13.56
CA GLY A 105 -0.80 33.51 -13.38
C GLY A 105 -2.01 33.66 -14.31
N HIS A 106 -2.49 32.57 -14.91
CA HIS A 106 -3.63 32.61 -15.81
C HIS A 106 -4.94 32.83 -15.03
N LYS A 107 -5.81 33.66 -15.56
CA LYS A 107 -7.16 33.87 -14.98
C LYS A 107 -8.09 32.76 -15.47
N PRO A 108 -8.67 31.95 -14.57
CA PRO A 108 -9.52 30.81 -14.98
C PRO A 108 -10.71 31.19 -15.86
N ASP A 109 -11.27 32.41 -15.68
CA ASP A 109 -12.38 32.94 -16.48
C ASP A 109 -12.03 33.23 -17.95
N ARG A 110 -10.73 33.23 -18.31
CA ARG A 110 -10.23 33.41 -19.68
C ARG A 110 -9.73 32.14 -20.33
N VAL A 111 -9.80 31.03 -19.61
CA VAL A 111 -9.41 29.71 -20.11
C VAL A 111 -10.56 29.15 -20.96
N THR A 112 -10.19 28.58 -22.12
CA THR A 112 -11.14 27.92 -23.03
C THR A 112 -10.57 26.57 -23.49
N ASN A 113 -11.43 25.68 -23.99
CA ASN A 113 -11.07 24.37 -24.49
C ASN A 113 -10.26 23.52 -23.51
N TYR A 114 -10.62 23.62 -22.21
CA TYR A 114 -9.93 22.88 -21.18
C TYR A 114 -10.22 21.38 -21.29
N HIS A 115 -9.16 20.57 -21.20
CA HIS A 115 -9.24 19.12 -21.15
C HIS A 115 -8.09 18.57 -20.29
N ARG A 116 -8.40 17.66 -19.37
CA ARG A 116 -7.40 16.83 -18.69
C ARG A 116 -7.76 15.37 -18.78
N GLU A 117 -6.76 14.53 -18.96
CA GLU A 117 -6.95 13.08 -19.05
C GLU A 117 -5.77 12.31 -18.48
N LEU A 118 -6.05 11.10 -17.98
CA LEU A 118 -5.08 10.04 -17.77
C LEU A 118 -5.30 8.99 -18.87
N ASP A 119 -4.34 8.87 -19.78
CA ASP A 119 -4.30 7.80 -20.76
C ASP A 119 -3.79 6.52 -20.12
N LEU A 120 -4.67 5.54 -19.94
CA LEU A 120 -4.36 4.25 -19.34
C LEU A 120 -3.46 3.36 -20.21
N LYS A 121 -3.32 3.65 -21.52
CA LYS A 121 -2.43 2.89 -22.41
C LYS A 121 -0.98 3.33 -22.33
N THR A 122 -0.76 4.59 -21.96
CA THR A 122 0.57 5.20 -21.93
C THR A 122 0.99 5.64 -20.54
N ALA A 123 0.11 5.49 -19.55
CA ALA A 123 0.30 5.98 -18.18
C ALA A 123 0.74 7.45 -18.13
N THR A 124 0.14 8.28 -18.99
CA THR A 124 0.47 9.70 -19.15
C THR A 124 -0.74 10.54 -18.75
N VAL A 125 -0.53 11.52 -17.88
CA VAL A 125 -1.51 12.58 -17.65
C VAL A 125 -1.25 13.70 -18.65
N ASN A 126 -2.30 14.12 -19.36
CA ASN A 126 -2.30 15.25 -20.28
C ASN A 126 -3.25 16.33 -19.78
N VAL A 127 -2.81 17.58 -19.79
CA VAL A 127 -3.64 18.77 -19.52
C VAL A 127 -3.46 19.74 -20.67
N THR A 128 -4.56 20.11 -21.34
CA THR A 128 -4.55 21.04 -22.47
C THR A 128 -5.60 22.14 -22.28
N TYR A 129 -5.30 23.35 -22.67
CA TYR A 129 -6.23 24.46 -22.66
C TYR A 129 -5.73 25.63 -23.52
N ASN A 130 -6.64 26.55 -23.86
CA ASN A 130 -6.27 27.80 -24.53
C ASN A 130 -6.38 28.97 -23.55
N TYR A 131 -5.41 29.89 -23.61
CA TYR A 131 -5.43 31.13 -22.85
C TYR A 131 -4.90 32.27 -23.68
N CYS A 132 -5.68 33.37 -23.80
CA CYS A 132 -5.32 34.58 -24.58
C CYS A 132 -4.86 34.28 -26.01
N GLY A 133 -5.45 33.27 -26.67
CA GLY A 133 -5.10 32.88 -28.06
C GLY A 133 -3.90 31.95 -28.19
N GLY A 134 -3.22 31.62 -27.08
CA GLY A 134 -2.16 30.61 -27.04
C GLY A 134 -2.67 29.26 -26.56
N GLU A 135 -2.06 28.19 -27.06
CA GLU A 135 -2.30 26.81 -26.61
C GLU A 135 -1.26 26.42 -25.57
N TYR A 136 -1.72 25.79 -24.49
CA TYR A 136 -0.90 25.28 -23.40
C TYR A 136 -1.14 23.78 -23.23
N GLN A 137 -0.05 23.04 -23.11
CA GLN A 137 -0.08 21.61 -22.84
C GLN A 137 0.91 21.23 -21.73
N ARG A 138 0.48 20.38 -20.82
CA ARG A 138 1.34 19.70 -19.84
C ARG A 138 1.15 18.20 -19.97
N GLN A 139 2.26 17.46 -19.97
CA GLN A 139 2.28 16.02 -19.94
C GLN A 139 3.07 15.58 -18.71
N VAL A 140 2.52 14.64 -17.94
CA VAL A 140 3.16 14.13 -16.72
C VAL A 140 3.25 12.63 -16.77
N ILE A 141 4.44 12.09 -16.51
CA ILE A 141 4.73 10.67 -16.38
C ILE A 141 5.54 10.38 -15.12
N ALA A 142 5.46 9.15 -14.63
CA ALA A 142 6.40 8.60 -13.65
C ALA A 142 7.10 7.38 -14.27
N SER A 143 8.35 7.57 -14.71
CA SER A 143 9.12 6.52 -15.40
C SER A 143 9.74 5.55 -14.40
N TYR A 144 9.39 4.27 -14.50
CA TYR A 144 10.00 3.21 -13.67
C TYR A 144 11.46 2.92 -14.07
N PRO A 145 11.81 2.73 -15.36
CA PRO A 145 13.18 2.40 -15.74
C PRO A 145 14.18 3.51 -15.43
N ASP A 146 13.71 4.75 -15.31
CA ASP A 146 14.54 5.93 -15.08
C ASP A 146 14.43 6.48 -13.66
N ASN A 147 13.52 5.93 -12.86
CA ASN A 147 13.23 6.35 -11.48
C ASN A 147 13.02 7.86 -11.34
N VAL A 148 12.24 8.44 -12.24
CA VAL A 148 11.99 9.89 -12.34
C VAL A 148 10.52 10.17 -12.62
N LEU A 149 9.99 11.22 -11.99
CA LEU A 149 8.75 11.86 -12.41
C LEU A 149 9.12 13.00 -13.36
N ALA A 150 8.49 13.05 -14.52
CA ALA A 150 8.80 14.04 -15.55
C ALA A 150 7.55 14.82 -15.98
N ILE A 151 7.72 16.14 -16.13
CA ILE A 151 6.68 17.06 -16.57
C ILE A 151 7.19 17.78 -17.81
N ARG A 152 6.52 17.59 -18.92
CA ARG A 152 6.74 18.39 -20.14
C ARG A 152 5.74 19.52 -20.18
N VAL A 153 6.21 20.73 -20.41
CA VAL A 153 5.37 21.92 -20.63
C VAL A 153 5.59 22.43 -22.03
N LEU A 154 4.51 22.60 -22.78
CA LEU A 154 4.48 23.28 -24.09
C LEU A 154 3.58 24.50 -23.95
N ALA A 155 4.07 25.64 -24.43
CA ALA A 155 3.40 26.93 -24.29
C ALA A 155 3.85 27.90 -25.39
N PRO A 156 3.19 29.05 -25.59
CA PRO A 156 3.69 30.12 -26.45
C PRO A 156 5.11 30.58 -26.07
N ALA A 157 5.92 31.01 -27.02
CA ALA A 157 7.34 31.31 -26.84
C ALA A 157 7.66 32.32 -25.72
N ASP A 158 6.75 33.27 -25.48
CA ASP A 158 6.94 34.31 -24.45
C ASP A 158 6.35 33.92 -23.09
N THR A 159 5.94 32.68 -22.92
CA THR A 159 5.36 32.21 -21.64
C THR A 159 6.42 32.20 -20.57
N GLU A 160 6.11 32.87 -19.47
CA GLU A 160 6.88 32.84 -18.22
C GLU A 160 6.02 32.23 -17.12
N TYR A 161 6.62 31.34 -16.31
CA TYR A 161 5.97 30.76 -15.15
C TYR A 161 6.98 30.46 -14.03
N VAL A 162 6.50 30.38 -12.80
CA VAL A 162 7.35 30.15 -11.63
C VAL A 162 7.18 28.71 -11.14
N VAL A 163 8.30 28.02 -10.93
CA VAL A 163 8.32 26.67 -10.32
C VAL A 163 8.79 26.75 -8.87
N ARG A 164 8.03 26.12 -8.00
CA ARG A 164 8.36 25.99 -6.57
C ARG A 164 8.27 24.54 -6.14
N LEU A 165 9.16 24.13 -5.25
CA LEU A 165 9.10 22.86 -4.54
C LEU A 165 9.07 23.15 -3.05
N THR A 166 8.13 22.57 -2.33
CA THR A 166 8.00 22.75 -0.87
C THR A 166 7.27 21.59 -0.24
N ARG A 167 7.20 21.55 1.07
CA ARG A 167 6.38 20.62 1.84
C ARG A 167 5.54 21.43 2.81
N LEU A 168 4.24 21.52 2.54
CA LEU A 168 3.32 22.36 3.30
C LEU A 168 2.77 21.59 4.51
N SER A 169 2.57 22.30 5.63
CA SER A 169 1.73 21.84 6.73
C SER A 169 0.25 21.83 6.31
N GLU A 170 -0.53 20.93 6.88
CA GLU A 170 -1.99 20.89 6.71
C GLU A 170 -2.69 22.05 7.42
N LEU A 171 -2.07 22.59 8.46
CA LEU A 171 -2.61 23.72 9.24
C LEU A 171 -1.90 25.01 8.85
N GLU A 172 -2.69 26.03 8.52
CA GLU A 172 -2.22 27.31 7.99
C GLU A 172 -1.21 28.03 8.91
N PHE A 173 -1.30 27.82 10.20
CA PHE A 173 -0.48 28.49 11.22
C PHE A 173 0.57 27.59 11.87
N GLU A 174 0.72 26.35 11.40
CA GLU A 174 1.75 25.46 11.92
C GLU A 174 3.14 25.85 11.42
N THR A 175 4.10 25.76 12.30
CA THR A 175 5.51 25.72 11.93
C THR A 175 5.75 24.47 11.07
N ASN A 176 6.35 24.62 9.89
CA ASN A 176 6.60 23.50 9.01
C ASN A 176 7.79 22.66 9.49
N GLU A 177 7.63 21.99 10.62
CA GLU A 177 8.68 21.18 11.29
C GLU A 177 9.13 19.98 10.48
N TYR A 178 8.36 19.59 9.44
CA TYR A 178 8.66 18.44 8.60
C TYR A 178 9.48 18.77 7.36
N LEU A 179 9.87 20.05 7.20
CA LEU A 179 10.69 20.56 6.11
C LEU A 179 12.00 21.11 6.70
N ASP A 180 13.12 20.47 6.41
CA ASP A 180 14.42 20.91 6.94
C ASP A 180 14.92 22.15 6.18
N ASP A 181 15.03 22.05 4.85
CA ASP A 181 15.38 23.17 3.99
C ASP A 181 14.89 23.02 2.55
N VAL A 182 14.90 24.13 1.83
CA VAL A 182 14.73 24.20 0.37
C VAL A 182 15.78 25.15 -0.18
N THR A 183 16.63 24.66 -1.08
CA THR A 183 17.67 25.44 -1.74
C THR A 183 17.49 25.38 -3.25
N ALA A 184 17.79 26.48 -3.94
CA ALA A 184 17.75 26.53 -5.39
C ALA A 184 19.13 26.89 -5.97
N SER A 185 19.53 26.17 -7.03
CA SER A 185 20.64 26.50 -7.93
C SER A 185 20.12 27.23 -9.16
N ASN A 186 20.91 27.30 -10.23
CA ASN A 186 20.48 27.99 -11.46
C ASN A 186 19.30 27.32 -12.16
N ASP A 187 19.19 25.99 -12.06
CA ASP A 187 18.24 25.17 -12.82
C ASP A 187 17.60 24.06 -11.97
N SER A 188 17.91 23.99 -10.68
CA SER A 188 17.44 22.94 -9.79
C SER A 188 16.98 23.48 -8.44
N ILE A 189 15.98 22.83 -7.84
CA ILE A 189 15.55 23.03 -6.46
C ILE A 189 15.79 21.72 -5.72
N THR A 190 16.48 21.78 -4.59
CA THR A 190 16.67 20.64 -3.68
C THR A 190 15.89 20.88 -2.39
N MET A 191 15.17 19.88 -1.96
CA MET A 191 14.40 19.89 -0.72
C MET A 191 14.84 18.73 0.16
N HIS A 192 15.15 19.03 1.44
CA HIS A 192 15.44 18.03 2.45
C HIS A 192 14.29 17.94 3.45
N VAL A 193 14.00 16.70 3.82
CA VAL A 193 12.83 16.37 4.65
C VAL A 193 13.22 15.36 5.70
N THR A 194 12.88 15.67 6.96
CA THR A 194 12.91 14.75 8.08
C THR A 194 11.51 14.56 8.62
N PRO A 195 10.82 13.46 8.32
CA PRO A 195 9.41 13.26 8.70
C PRO A 195 9.11 13.33 10.19
N GLY A 196 10.13 13.31 11.05
CA GLY A 196 9.99 13.41 12.50
C GLY A 196 10.10 12.06 13.23
N GLY A 197 10.05 12.12 14.57
CA GLY A 197 10.21 10.93 15.40
C GLY A 197 11.67 10.53 15.65
N ARG A 198 11.86 9.51 16.49
CA ARG A 198 13.21 8.98 16.80
C ARG A 198 13.70 8.08 15.67
N ASN A 199 15.01 8.14 15.41
CA ASN A 199 15.69 7.36 14.37
C ASN A 199 15.03 7.53 13.00
N CYS A 200 14.50 8.74 12.74
CA CYS A 200 13.70 9.03 11.57
C CYS A 200 14.45 8.84 10.27
N ASN A 201 13.70 8.48 9.25
CA ASN A 201 14.11 8.56 7.86
C ASN A 201 14.42 10.02 7.49
N ARG A 202 15.33 10.21 6.54
CA ARG A 202 15.56 11.48 5.86
C ARG A 202 15.31 11.28 4.38
N ALA A 203 14.76 12.29 3.72
CA ALA A 203 14.54 12.30 2.29
C ALA A 203 15.23 13.50 1.65
N CYS A 204 15.76 13.29 0.45
CA CYS A 204 16.16 14.35 -0.48
C CYS A 204 15.31 14.26 -1.73
N CYS A 205 14.75 15.39 -2.15
CA CYS A 205 13.99 15.54 -3.38
C CYS A 205 14.63 16.61 -4.25
N ILE A 206 14.97 16.28 -5.50
CA ILE A 206 15.58 17.21 -6.46
C ILE A 206 14.62 17.41 -7.61
N LEU A 207 14.31 18.68 -7.89
CA LEU A 207 13.58 19.14 -9.08
C LEU A 207 14.57 19.87 -9.98
N HIS A 208 14.69 19.43 -11.23
CA HIS A 208 15.56 20.05 -12.23
C HIS A 208 14.74 20.48 -13.45
N VAL A 209 15.02 21.67 -13.98
CA VAL A 209 14.36 22.26 -15.15
C VAL A 209 15.33 22.38 -16.31
N GLN A 210 14.96 21.83 -17.45
CA GLN A 210 15.65 21.97 -18.72
C GLN A 210 14.72 22.62 -19.74
N CYS A 211 15.18 23.69 -20.41
CA CYS A 211 14.44 24.39 -21.46
C CYS A 211 14.95 24.05 -22.85
N SER A 212 14.14 24.36 -23.88
CA SER A 212 14.56 24.48 -25.28
C SER A 212 15.67 25.50 -25.42
N GLN A 213 16.40 25.48 -26.58
CA GLN A 213 17.61 26.32 -26.81
C GLN A 213 17.39 27.83 -26.62
N GLU A 214 16.18 28.32 -26.87
CA GLU A 214 15.83 29.76 -26.72
C GLU A 214 15.24 30.08 -25.34
N GLY A 215 15.04 29.06 -24.52
CA GLY A 215 14.45 29.21 -23.17
C GLY A 215 15.48 29.60 -22.13
N THR A 216 15.01 30.20 -21.06
CA THR A 216 15.83 30.56 -19.89
C THR A 216 15.21 30.06 -18.60
N VAL A 217 16.10 29.69 -17.67
CA VAL A 217 15.74 29.42 -16.27
C VAL A 217 16.52 30.40 -15.41
N THR A 218 15.83 31.11 -14.54
CA THR A 218 16.43 32.10 -13.63
C THR A 218 16.03 31.82 -12.20
N ARG A 219 17.02 31.67 -11.32
CA ARG A 219 16.76 31.52 -9.90
C ARG A 219 16.36 32.87 -9.25
N ILE A 220 15.25 32.88 -8.52
CA ILE A 220 14.83 33.99 -7.66
C ILE A 220 14.46 33.44 -6.28
N GLY A 221 15.30 33.68 -5.28
CA GLY A 221 15.16 33.05 -3.96
C GLY A 221 15.27 31.54 -4.07
N ASN A 222 14.28 30.81 -3.57
CA ASN A 222 14.18 29.35 -3.66
C ASN A 222 13.26 28.86 -4.79
N ASN A 223 12.97 29.75 -5.77
CA ASN A 223 12.13 29.45 -6.92
C ASN A 223 12.93 29.50 -8.22
N LEU A 224 12.38 28.87 -9.25
CA LEU A 224 12.89 28.97 -10.62
C LEU A 224 11.84 29.69 -11.50
N VAL A 225 12.24 30.77 -12.14
CA VAL A 225 11.46 31.45 -13.18
C VAL A 225 11.86 30.89 -14.52
N VAL A 226 10.91 30.28 -15.21
CA VAL A 226 11.10 29.60 -16.50
C VAL A 226 10.45 30.43 -17.59
N LYS A 227 11.21 30.79 -18.62
CA LYS A 227 10.68 31.42 -19.82
C LYS A 227 11.06 30.57 -21.02
N ALA A 228 10.10 29.85 -21.61
CA ALA A 228 10.35 28.91 -22.68
C ALA A 228 9.05 28.48 -23.40
N SER A 229 9.18 28.13 -24.69
CA SER A 229 8.10 27.46 -25.42
C SER A 229 7.99 25.98 -25.09
N GLU A 230 9.10 25.35 -24.68
CA GLU A 230 9.15 23.98 -24.21
C GLU A 230 10.12 23.86 -23.05
N SER A 231 9.68 23.15 -22.00
CA SER A 231 10.53 22.79 -20.88
C SER A 231 10.23 21.38 -20.38
N LEU A 232 11.25 20.75 -19.81
CA LEU A 232 11.19 19.44 -19.17
C LEU A 232 11.64 19.55 -17.73
N ILE A 233 10.73 19.28 -16.81
CA ILE A 233 11.01 19.25 -15.38
C ILE A 233 11.18 17.78 -14.98
N ARG A 234 12.26 17.45 -14.28
CA ARG A 234 12.54 16.12 -13.73
C ARG A 234 12.55 16.18 -12.23
N ILE A 235 11.92 15.21 -11.57
CA ILE A 235 11.87 15.10 -10.12
C ILE A 235 12.36 13.72 -9.72
N THR A 236 13.38 13.67 -8.87
CA THR A 236 13.92 12.46 -8.28
C THR A 236 13.91 12.58 -6.76
N SER A 237 13.75 11.46 -6.06
CA SER A 237 13.84 11.44 -4.61
C SER A 237 14.41 10.13 -4.11
N GLN A 238 15.14 10.20 -2.99
CA GLN A 238 15.65 9.06 -2.25
C GLN A 238 15.52 9.30 -0.75
N THR A 239 15.48 8.21 0.02
CA THR A 239 15.43 8.25 1.48
C THR A 239 16.54 7.41 2.11
N THR A 240 16.82 7.66 3.39
CA THR A 240 17.76 6.84 4.15
C THR A 240 17.28 5.40 4.37
N PHE A 241 16.05 5.07 4.04
CA PHE A 241 15.58 3.69 4.01
C PHE A 241 16.32 2.85 2.96
N ARG A 242 16.66 3.44 1.80
CA ARG A 242 17.32 2.76 0.67
C ARG A 242 18.79 3.14 0.50
N HIS A 243 19.16 4.36 0.82
CA HIS A 243 20.51 4.91 0.62
C HIS A 243 21.02 5.55 1.90
N GLU A 244 22.27 5.30 2.27
CA GLU A 244 22.90 5.99 3.41
C GLU A 244 22.96 7.50 3.19
N ASP A 245 23.24 7.91 1.95
CA ASP A 245 23.22 9.29 1.48
C ASP A 245 22.11 9.49 0.45
N PRO A 246 20.93 10.00 0.85
CA PRO A 246 19.80 10.22 -0.05
C PRO A 246 20.08 11.33 -1.08
N ASP A 247 20.96 12.29 -0.80
CA ASP A 247 21.37 13.36 -1.73
C ASP A 247 22.13 12.78 -2.91
N GLN A 248 23.13 11.94 -2.61
CA GLN A 248 23.88 11.24 -3.65
C GLN A 248 22.96 10.32 -4.45
N GLY A 249 22.04 9.63 -3.80
CA GLY A 249 21.09 8.74 -4.44
C GLY A 249 20.18 9.49 -5.42
N ALA A 250 19.54 10.58 -4.99
CA ALA A 250 18.66 11.41 -5.80
C ALA A 250 19.40 12.07 -6.96
N SER A 251 20.62 12.59 -6.71
CA SER A 251 21.48 13.16 -7.75
C SER A 251 21.91 12.13 -8.79
N THR A 252 22.18 10.89 -8.37
CA THR A 252 22.55 9.80 -9.28
C THR A 252 21.37 9.43 -10.20
N ASP A 253 20.16 9.37 -9.67
CA ASP A 253 18.97 9.09 -10.47
C ASP A 253 18.68 10.22 -11.44
N LEU A 254 18.83 11.48 -11.03
CA LEU A 254 18.71 12.63 -11.92
C LEU A 254 19.75 12.56 -13.05
N ALA A 255 21.02 12.35 -12.73
CA ALA A 255 22.13 12.34 -13.69
C ALA A 255 21.92 11.30 -14.81
N LYS A 256 21.31 10.13 -14.50
CA LYS A 256 20.98 9.11 -15.51
C LYS A 256 20.03 9.63 -16.59
N THR A 257 19.20 10.63 -16.27
CA THR A 257 18.16 11.13 -17.17
C THR A 257 18.54 12.41 -17.91
N LEU A 258 19.57 13.14 -17.48
CA LEU A 258 19.96 14.43 -18.08
C LEU A 258 20.38 14.32 -19.55
N GLY A 259 20.87 13.15 -19.98
CA GLY A 259 21.23 12.89 -21.37
C GLY A 259 20.04 12.54 -22.28
N TYR A 260 18.83 12.35 -21.73
CA TYR A 260 17.65 12.00 -22.53
C TYR A 260 16.86 13.26 -22.91
N ASP A 261 16.47 13.33 -24.17
CA ASP A 261 15.45 14.26 -24.61
C ASP A 261 14.05 13.78 -24.19
N VAL A 262 13.04 14.63 -24.40
CA VAL A 262 11.64 14.31 -24.06
C VAL A 262 11.19 13.00 -24.70
N ARG A 263 11.47 12.81 -25.99
CA ARG A 263 11.03 11.64 -26.74
C ARG A 263 11.63 10.36 -26.18
N GLN A 264 12.93 10.36 -25.94
CA GLN A 264 13.64 9.19 -25.38
C GLN A 264 13.08 8.80 -24.01
N LEU A 265 12.79 9.77 -23.13
CA LEU A 265 12.25 9.52 -21.81
C LEU A 265 10.82 8.95 -21.88
N TRP A 266 9.95 9.54 -22.73
CA TRP A 266 8.59 9.03 -22.95
C TRP A 266 8.57 7.65 -23.59
N ASP A 267 9.39 7.41 -24.62
CA ASP A 267 9.47 6.10 -25.30
C ASP A 267 9.90 4.99 -24.31
N ARG A 268 10.85 5.27 -23.41
CA ARG A 268 11.30 4.35 -22.38
C ARG A 268 10.21 4.04 -21.37
N HIS A 269 9.55 5.08 -20.87
CA HIS A 269 8.41 4.95 -19.96
C HIS A 269 7.28 4.12 -20.58
N ILE A 270 6.82 4.50 -21.76
CA ILE A 270 5.72 3.81 -22.44
C ILE A 270 6.06 2.35 -22.73
N LYS A 271 7.27 2.06 -23.21
CA LYS A 271 7.72 0.71 -23.51
C LYS A 271 7.71 -0.18 -22.28
N ASP A 272 8.23 0.29 -21.13
CA ASP A 272 8.21 -0.44 -19.89
C ASP A 272 6.77 -0.68 -19.41
N TYR A 273 5.98 0.37 -19.29
CA TYR A 273 4.61 0.30 -18.81
C TYR A 273 3.75 -0.64 -19.66
N GLN A 274 3.82 -0.52 -20.99
CA GLN A 274 3.06 -1.36 -21.92
C GLN A 274 3.48 -2.81 -21.91
N SER A 275 4.70 -3.14 -21.49
CA SER A 275 5.14 -4.53 -21.31
C SER A 275 4.30 -5.29 -20.28
N LEU A 276 3.71 -4.56 -19.33
CA LEU A 276 2.78 -5.07 -18.32
C LEU A 276 1.33 -4.82 -18.70
N TYR A 277 0.99 -3.58 -19.04
CA TYR A 277 -0.41 -3.18 -19.24
C TYR A 277 -1.07 -3.90 -20.42
N ASN A 278 -0.36 -4.09 -21.53
CA ASN A 278 -0.90 -4.72 -22.75
C ASN A 278 -1.08 -6.23 -22.66
N ARG A 279 -0.70 -6.89 -21.57
CA ARG A 279 -0.88 -8.33 -21.38
C ARG A 279 -2.33 -8.75 -21.22
N MET A 280 -3.19 -7.84 -20.78
CA MET A 280 -4.62 -8.07 -20.59
C MET A 280 -5.40 -6.81 -20.88
N HIS A 281 -6.56 -6.95 -21.50
CA HIS A 281 -7.48 -5.85 -21.77
C HIS A 281 -8.92 -6.34 -21.61
N LEU A 282 -9.72 -5.58 -20.85
CA LEU A 282 -11.15 -5.79 -20.74
C LEU A 282 -11.88 -4.72 -21.55
N GLN A 283 -12.74 -5.15 -22.47
CA GLN A 283 -13.64 -4.29 -23.24
C GLN A 283 -15.03 -4.92 -23.22
N LEU A 284 -16.03 -4.19 -22.77
CA LEU A 284 -17.40 -4.67 -22.64
C LEU A 284 -18.37 -4.03 -23.65
N SER A 285 -17.96 -2.91 -24.27
CA SER A 285 -18.70 -2.23 -25.32
C SER A 285 -17.75 -1.64 -26.35
N SER A 286 -18.14 -1.59 -27.62
CA SER A 286 -17.41 -0.90 -28.69
C SER A 286 -17.83 0.56 -28.85
N ASP A 287 -19.02 0.93 -28.40
CA ASP A 287 -19.73 2.17 -28.75
C ASP A 287 -20.19 2.96 -27.52
N GLY A 288 -19.48 2.84 -26.39
CA GLY A 288 -19.78 3.60 -25.18
C GLY A 288 -19.75 5.12 -25.43
N PRO A 289 -20.62 5.91 -24.76
CA PRO A 289 -20.66 7.36 -24.93
C PRO A 289 -19.33 8.00 -24.55
N ASN A 290 -18.80 8.87 -25.40
CA ASN A 290 -17.60 9.65 -25.10
C ASN A 290 -17.95 10.84 -24.20
N ILE A 291 -18.22 10.56 -22.91
CA ILE A 291 -18.58 11.58 -21.91
C ILE A 291 -17.50 11.63 -20.83
N PRO A 292 -17.30 12.78 -20.15
CA PRO A 292 -16.36 12.91 -19.04
C PRO A 292 -16.60 11.86 -17.96
N THR A 293 -15.53 11.39 -17.34
CA THR A 293 -15.57 10.28 -16.36
C THR A 293 -16.51 10.57 -15.18
N ASP A 294 -16.50 11.79 -14.65
CA ASP A 294 -17.40 12.22 -13.59
C ASP A 294 -18.89 12.15 -14.00
N LYS A 295 -19.19 12.43 -15.25
CA LYS A 295 -20.57 12.31 -15.79
C LYS A 295 -20.95 10.85 -16.04
N SER A 296 -19.99 10.03 -16.50
CA SER A 296 -20.21 8.59 -16.70
C SER A 296 -20.57 7.88 -15.40
N ILE A 297 -19.88 8.20 -14.30
CA ILE A 297 -20.16 7.63 -12.97
C ILE A 297 -21.61 7.90 -12.52
N LEU A 298 -22.15 9.08 -12.82
CA LEU A 298 -23.51 9.43 -12.44
C LEU A 298 -24.59 8.66 -13.22
N THR A 299 -24.29 8.18 -14.42
CA THR A 299 -25.23 7.44 -15.25
C THR A 299 -25.27 5.94 -14.97
N SER A 300 -24.28 5.38 -14.33
CA SER A 300 -24.07 4.02 -13.75
C SER A 300 -24.54 2.80 -14.56
N ARG A 301 -24.95 2.93 -15.82
CA ARG A 301 -25.46 1.85 -16.69
C ARG A 301 -24.54 1.55 -17.88
N ASP A 302 -23.41 2.21 -17.98
CA ASP A 302 -22.47 2.00 -19.08
C ASP A 302 -21.55 0.80 -18.76
N PRO A 303 -21.64 -0.32 -19.51
CA PRO A 303 -20.73 -1.45 -19.33
C PRO A 303 -19.25 -1.06 -19.49
N GLU A 304 -18.96 -0.05 -20.32
CA GLU A 304 -17.59 0.43 -20.53
C GLU A 304 -17.02 1.11 -19.28
N LEU A 305 -17.86 1.62 -18.36
CA LEU A 305 -17.40 2.11 -17.06
C LEU A 305 -16.79 0.98 -16.21
N ILE A 306 -17.39 -0.23 -16.25
CA ILE A 306 -16.85 -1.42 -15.57
C ILE A 306 -15.49 -1.79 -16.16
N ALA A 307 -15.38 -1.80 -17.49
CA ALA A 307 -14.13 -2.08 -18.19
C ALA A 307 -13.07 -1.02 -17.87
N THR A 308 -13.46 0.26 -17.84
CA THR A 308 -12.55 1.37 -17.45
C THR A 308 -12.08 1.21 -16.02
N TYR A 309 -12.97 0.86 -15.08
CA TYR A 309 -12.62 0.64 -13.67
C TYR A 309 -11.64 -0.53 -13.50
N HIS A 310 -11.86 -1.65 -14.20
CA HIS A 310 -10.93 -2.78 -14.23
C HIS A 310 -9.55 -2.38 -14.78
N ASN A 311 -9.52 -1.70 -15.93
CA ASN A 311 -8.27 -1.27 -16.57
C ASN A 311 -7.53 -0.21 -15.72
N TYR A 312 -8.26 0.67 -15.04
CA TYR A 312 -7.72 1.64 -14.08
C TYR A 312 -7.14 0.95 -12.84
N SER A 313 -7.78 -0.09 -12.32
CA SER A 313 -7.26 -0.87 -11.19
C SER A 313 -5.92 -1.53 -11.54
N ARG A 314 -5.78 -2.07 -12.76
CA ARG A 314 -4.50 -2.60 -13.27
C ARG A 314 -3.44 -1.50 -13.39
N TYR A 315 -3.83 -0.32 -13.90
CA TYR A 315 -2.96 0.86 -13.92
C TYR A 315 -2.45 1.21 -12.52
N LEU A 316 -3.33 1.30 -11.53
CA LEU A 316 -2.96 1.63 -10.15
C LEU A 316 -1.97 0.61 -9.56
N MET A 317 -2.16 -0.68 -9.81
CA MET A 317 -1.22 -1.72 -9.37
C MET A 317 0.16 -1.54 -10.00
N ILE A 318 0.25 -1.37 -11.32
CA ILE A 318 1.51 -1.16 -12.03
C ILE A 318 2.21 0.12 -11.53
N SER A 319 1.43 1.16 -11.22
CA SER A 319 1.93 2.47 -10.81
C SER A 319 2.35 2.52 -9.33
N SER A 320 1.89 1.59 -8.48
CA SER A 320 2.13 1.62 -7.03
C SER A 320 2.95 0.45 -6.49
N SER A 321 3.24 -0.59 -7.30
CA SER A 321 3.97 -1.76 -6.84
C SER A 321 4.87 -2.34 -7.94
N ARG A 322 6.16 -2.07 -7.82
CA ARG A 322 7.21 -2.51 -8.77
C ARG A 322 8.41 -3.04 -8.00
N THR A 323 9.14 -3.96 -8.62
CA THR A 323 10.38 -4.51 -8.08
C THR A 323 11.48 -3.47 -7.93
N GLY A 324 12.50 -3.75 -7.13
CA GLY A 324 13.64 -2.85 -6.98
C GLY A 324 14.41 -3.07 -5.67
N ASN A 325 15.41 -2.23 -5.44
CA ASN A 325 16.17 -2.28 -4.18
C ASN A 325 15.26 -1.92 -3.00
N LYS A 326 15.11 -2.83 -2.03
CA LYS A 326 14.20 -2.69 -0.88
C LYS A 326 12.80 -2.24 -1.33
N ALA A 327 12.24 -2.88 -2.36
CA ALA A 327 10.92 -2.56 -2.85
C ALA A 327 9.87 -2.67 -1.73
N LEU A 328 8.87 -1.81 -1.80
CA LEU A 328 7.75 -1.78 -0.87
C LEU A 328 6.46 -2.08 -1.62
N PRO A 329 5.54 -2.82 -1.02
CA PRO A 329 4.22 -3.05 -1.61
C PRO A 329 3.36 -1.78 -1.56
N SER A 330 2.27 -1.77 -2.32
CA SER A 330 1.20 -0.78 -2.17
C SER A 330 0.70 -0.77 -0.73
N ASN A 331 0.72 0.40 -0.09
CA ASN A 331 0.15 0.57 1.25
C ASN A 331 -1.40 0.72 1.18
N LEU A 332 -2.06 1.10 2.28
CA LEU A 332 -3.51 1.25 2.33
C LEU A 332 -4.07 2.22 1.27
N GLN A 333 -3.27 3.18 0.80
CA GLN A 333 -3.62 4.17 -0.22
C GLN A 333 -2.78 4.04 -1.51
N GLY A 334 -2.21 2.87 -1.78
CA GLY A 334 -1.25 2.67 -2.89
C GLY A 334 0.10 3.32 -2.56
N ILE A 335 0.42 4.42 -3.26
CA ILE A 335 1.56 5.30 -2.92
C ILE A 335 1.10 6.78 -2.81
N TRP A 336 -0.19 7.07 -2.99
CA TRP A 336 -0.72 8.43 -3.02
C TRP A 336 -1.40 8.78 -1.70
N ASN A 337 -0.88 9.80 -1.03
CA ASN A 337 -1.37 10.27 0.25
C ASN A 337 -1.13 11.78 0.38
N PRO A 338 -2.16 12.60 0.63
CA PRO A 338 -2.00 14.04 0.80
C PRO A 338 -1.69 14.46 2.25
N SER A 339 -1.90 13.57 3.23
CA SER A 339 -2.01 13.94 4.64
C SER A 339 -0.81 13.49 5.47
N PHE A 340 -0.40 14.30 6.44
CA PHE A 340 0.53 13.90 7.50
C PHE A 340 -0.13 12.95 8.51
N HIS A 341 -1.46 12.93 8.57
CA HIS A 341 -2.25 12.07 9.44
C HIS A 341 -3.26 11.26 8.61
N PRO A 342 -2.79 10.39 7.69
CA PRO A 342 -3.69 9.62 6.84
C PRO A 342 -4.54 8.65 7.65
N ALA A 343 -5.69 8.28 7.10
CA ALA A 343 -6.55 7.28 7.70
C ALA A 343 -5.76 5.99 8.02
N TRP A 344 -5.86 5.53 9.28
CA TRP A 344 -5.10 4.38 9.83
C TRP A 344 -3.59 4.45 9.59
N GLY A 345 -3.04 5.66 9.40
CA GLY A 345 -1.62 5.89 9.15
C GLY A 345 -1.17 5.45 7.76
N SER A 346 -2.08 5.12 6.84
CA SER A 346 -1.78 4.54 5.52
C SER A 346 -0.76 3.38 5.59
N LYS A 347 -0.85 2.57 6.65
CA LYS A 347 0.04 1.43 6.92
C LYS A 347 -0.29 0.23 6.04
N PHE A 348 0.50 -0.81 6.15
CA PHE A 348 0.19 -2.11 5.59
C PHE A 348 -0.73 -2.85 6.55
N THR A 349 -2.05 -2.75 6.33
CA THR A 349 -3.07 -3.45 7.12
C THR A 349 -3.23 -4.86 6.56
N ILE A 350 -2.96 -5.88 7.38
CA ILE A 350 -2.84 -7.28 6.96
C ILE A 350 -3.91 -8.20 7.54
N ASN A 351 -5.02 -7.63 7.99
CA ASN A 351 -6.20 -8.42 8.31
C ASN A 351 -7.19 -8.56 7.13
N VAL A 352 -6.94 -7.87 6.01
CA VAL A 352 -7.61 -8.04 4.70
C VAL A 352 -7.06 -7.08 3.63
N ASN A 353 -6.71 -5.83 3.97
CA ASN A 353 -6.52 -4.75 2.98
C ASN A 353 -5.30 -5.00 2.08
N LEU A 354 -4.15 -5.35 2.65
CA LEU A 354 -2.94 -5.60 1.86
C LEU A 354 -3.15 -6.83 0.95
N GLN A 355 -3.75 -7.90 1.46
CA GLN A 355 -4.10 -9.07 0.66
C GLN A 355 -5.02 -8.68 -0.51
N MET A 356 -6.06 -7.91 -0.24
CA MET A 356 -7.03 -7.45 -1.24
C MET A 356 -6.37 -6.60 -2.34
N ASN A 357 -5.38 -5.76 -2.00
CA ASN A 357 -4.61 -5.00 -2.97
C ASN A 357 -3.95 -5.91 -4.02
N TYR A 358 -3.56 -7.14 -3.65
CA TYR A 358 -2.81 -8.05 -4.51
C TYR A 358 -3.65 -9.19 -5.13
N TRP A 359 -4.90 -9.37 -4.74
CA TRP A 359 -5.76 -10.39 -5.37
C TRP A 359 -5.82 -10.29 -6.90
N PRO A 360 -5.84 -9.10 -7.54
CA PRO A 360 -5.83 -9.03 -8.99
C PRO A 360 -4.47 -9.30 -9.64
N ALA A 361 -3.35 -9.34 -8.90
CA ALA A 361 -2.00 -9.42 -9.49
C ALA A 361 -1.85 -10.62 -10.43
N ASN A 362 -2.06 -11.82 -9.92
CA ASN A 362 -1.87 -13.05 -10.69
C ASN A 362 -2.95 -13.23 -11.76
N VAL A 363 -4.22 -13.07 -11.40
CA VAL A 363 -5.35 -13.25 -12.34
C VAL A 363 -5.36 -12.23 -13.48
N CYS A 364 -4.78 -11.05 -13.27
CA CYS A 364 -4.65 -10.01 -14.28
C CYS A 364 -3.29 -9.98 -14.99
N ASN A 365 -2.51 -11.07 -14.88
CA ASN A 365 -1.19 -11.23 -15.51
C ASN A 365 -0.19 -10.11 -15.14
N LEU A 366 -0.11 -9.81 -13.83
CA LEU A 366 0.75 -8.79 -13.22
C LEU A 366 1.51 -9.38 -12.02
N SER A 367 1.89 -10.66 -12.07
CA SER A 367 2.54 -11.38 -10.96
C SER A 367 3.81 -10.68 -10.47
N GLU A 368 4.56 -10.00 -11.35
CA GLU A 368 5.75 -9.23 -10.97
C GLU A 368 5.44 -8.05 -10.03
N CYS A 369 4.20 -7.52 -10.09
CA CYS A 369 3.77 -6.45 -9.19
C CYS A 369 3.53 -6.95 -7.76
N GLU A 370 3.45 -8.27 -7.54
CA GLU A 370 3.31 -8.86 -6.21
C GLU A 370 4.66 -9.07 -5.50
N LEU A 371 5.77 -9.09 -6.23
CA LEU A 371 7.09 -9.37 -5.65
C LEU A 371 7.48 -8.44 -4.48
N PRO A 372 7.15 -7.15 -4.47
CA PRO A 372 7.40 -6.29 -3.30
C PRO A 372 6.69 -6.75 -2.01
N LEU A 373 5.52 -7.42 -2.13
CA LEU A 373 4.84 -8.02 -0.99
C LEU A 373 5.68 -9.14 -0.37
N PHE A 374 6.31 -9.98 -1.20
CA PHE A 374 7.17 -11.06 -0.70
C PHE A 374 8.46 -10.53 -0.08
N ASP A 375 9.03 -9.46 -0.61
CA ASP A 375 10.17 -8.77 0.01
C ASP A 375 9.82 -8.20 1.40
N LEU A 376 8.60 -7.69 1.58
CA LEU A 376 8.11 -7.28 2.91
C LEU A 376 7.90 -8.51 3.81
N LEU A 377 7.34 -9.59 3.29
CA LEU A 377 7.05 -10.82 4.03
C LEU A 377 8.33 -11.47 4.59
N GLU A 378 9.43 -11.45 3.83
CA GLU A 378 10.73 -11.91 4.34
C GLU A 378 11.21 -11.09 5.54
N ARG A 379 11.10 -9.75 5.47
CA ARG A 379 11.44 -8.87 6.59
C ARG A 379 10.53 -9.08 7.80
N MET A 380 9.22 -9.28 7.55
CA MET A 380 8.26 -9.59 8.61
C MET A 380 8.54 -10.94 9.28
N ALA A 381 8.95 -11.94 8.51
CA ALA A 381 9.32 -13.23 9.07
C ALA A 381 10.51 -13.11 10.04
N GLU A 382 11.47 -12.24 9.75
CA GLU A 382 12.62 -12.02 10.64
C GLU A 382 12.21 -11.31 11.95
N SER A 383 11.47 -10.19 11.86
CA SER A 383 11.00 -9.48 13.06
C SER A 383 9.95 -10.26 13.84
N GLY A 384 9.11 -11.02 13.14
CA GLY A 384 8.04 -11.84 13.70
C GLY A 384 8.50 -13.02 14.55
N LYS A 385 9.75 -13.48 14.43
CA LYS A 385 10.37 -14.47 15.33
C LYS A 385 10.32 -13.99 16.77
N LYS A 386 10.65 -12.72 16.99
CA LYS A 386 10.58 -12.12 18.32
C LYS A 386 9.14 -12.07 18.84
N THR A 387 8.20 -11.68 18.00
CA THR A 387 6.77 -11.64 18.36
C THR A 387 6.26 -13.03 18.75
N ALA A 388 6.57 -14.07 17.97
CA ALA A 388 6.19 -15.44 18.28
C ALA A 388 6.78 -15.92 19.61
N GLN A 389 8.07 -15.70 19.82
CA GLN A 389 8.76 -16.16 21.02
C GLN A 389 8.35 -15.40 22.28
N VAL A 390 8.35 -14.05 22.24
CA VAL A 390 8.15 -13.21 23.41
C VAL A 390 6.69 -13.18 23.86
N MET A 391 5.74 -13.16 22.89
CA MET A 391 4.33 -13.06 23.22
C MET A 391 3.67 -14.42 23.44
N TYR A 392 4.11 -15.46 22.72
CA TYR A 392 3.42 -16.76 22.64
C TYR A 392 4.27 -17.95 23.05
N GLY A 393 5.60 -17.79 23.18
CA GLY A 393 6.53 -18.89 23.48
C GLY A 393 6.66 -19.90 22.35
N CYS A 394 6.32 -19.51 21.13
CA CYS A 394 6.30 -20.35 19.94
C CYS A 394 7.59 -20.18 19.13
N ARG A 395 7.98 -21.23 18.40
CA ARG A 395 8.97 -21.19 17.32
C ARG A 395 8.41 -20.39 16.13
N GLY A 396 9.20 -20.33 15.06
CA GLY A 396 8.79 -19.70 13.81
C GLY A 396 8.55 -18.20 13.97
N TRP A 397 7.50 -17.67 13.32
CA TRP A 397 7.20 -16.25 13.34
C TRP A 397 5.70 -15.95 13.26
N ALA A 398 5.30 -14.81 13.81
CA ALA A 398 3.92 -14.31 13.80
C ALA A 398 3.87 -12.82 13.54
N ALA A 399 2.78 -12.36 12.92
CA ALA A 399 2.47 -10.95 12.76
C ALA A 399 0.98 -10.70 13.02
N HIS A 400 0.69 -9.57 13.70
CA HIS A 400 -0.68 -9.14 13.97
C HIS A 400 -1.27 -8.38 12.76
N SER A 401 -2.35 -7.65 12.97
CA SER A 401 -3.21 -7.09 11.92
C SER A 401 -2.62 -5.92 11.11
N CYS A 402 -1.43 -5.41 11.48
CA CYS A 402 -0.77 -4.30 10.79
C CYS A 402 0.74 -4.40 10.83
N THR A 403 1.41 -3.82 9.81
CA THR A 403 2.86 -3.64 9.78
C THR A 403 3.25 -2.30 9.12
N ASP A 404 4.54 -1.97 9.14
CA ASP A 404 5.13 -0.77 8.52
C ASP A 404 6.34 -1.14 7.64
N ILE A 405 7.05 -0.14 7.10
CA ILE A 405 8.21 -0.40 6.23
C ILE A 405 9.38 -1.07 6.96
N TRP A 406 9.44 -1.01 8.28
CA TRP A 406 10.43 -1.72 9.11
C TRP A 406 9.95 -3.10 9.55
N ALA A 407 8.78 -3.52 9.05
CA ALA A 407 8.21 -4.84 9.29
C ALA A 407 7.92 -5.13 10.77
N ASP A 408 7.40 -4.14 11.50
CA ASP A 408 6.93 -4.32 12.87
C ASP A 408 5.72 -5.27 12.90
N THR A 409 5.78 -6.32 13.71
CA THR A 409 4.78 -7.39 13.78
C THR A 409 3.99 -7.42 15.08
N ALA A 410 4.27 -6.48 16.02
CA ALA A 410 3.55 -6.36 17.28
C ALA A 410 2.11 -5.87 17.07
N PRO A 411 1.21 -6.07 18.04
CA PRO A 411 -0.18 -5.60 17.94
C PRO A 411 -0.30 -4.10 17.66
N VAL A 412 -1.29 -3.71 16.87
CA VAL A 412 -1.61 -2.31 16.56
C VAL A 412 -2.77 -1.84 17.39
N ASP A 413 -2.77 -0.55 17.79
CA ASP A 413 -3.82 0.20 18.48
C ASP A 413 -4.40 -0.47 19.75
N GLN A 414 -5.63 -0.15 20.07
CA GLN A 414 -6.38 -0.65 21.23
C GLN A 414 -7.82 -1.09 20.84
N TRP A 415 -8.06 -1.28 19.56
CA TRP A 415 -9.33 -1.76 19.04
C TRP A 415 -9.40 -3.29 19.13
N MET A 416 -9.96 -3.81 20.25
CA MET A 416 -9.93 -5.23 20.61
C MET A 416 -10.32 -6.17 19.47
N PRO A 417 -11.32 -5.89 18.62
CA PRO A 417 -11.71 -6.77 17.51
C PRO A 417 -10.64 -6.98 16.43
N ALA A 418 -9.56 -6.22 16.45
CA ALA A 418 -8.46 -6.35 15.48
C ALA A 418 -7.08 -6.50 16.14
N THR A 419 -6.89 -6.05 17.39
CA THR A 419 -5.58 -5.86 18.02
C THR A 419 -4.86 -7.18 18.30
N ILE A 420 -5.53 -8.13 18.96
CA ILE A 420 -4.92 -9.40 19.38
C ILE A 420 -5.28 -10.51 18.39
N TRP A 421 -4.67 -10.46 17.21
CA TRP A 421 -4.89 -11.44 16.16
C TRP A 421 -3.56 -11.79 15.44
N PRO A 422 -2.85 -12.87 15.85
CA PRO A 422 -1.51 -13.18 15.36
C PRO A 422 -1.47 -13.90 13.99
N LEU A 423 -2.59 -14.01 13.28
CA LEU A 423 -2.69 -14.74 12.02
C LEU A 423 -2.55 -13.86 10.77
N GLY A 424 -2.29 -12.56 10.90
CA GLY A 424 -2.06 -11.68 9.75
C GLY A 424 -0.90 -12.14 8.87
N GLY A 425 0.23 -12.54 9.50
CA GLY A 425 1.36 -13.13 8.78
C GLY A 425 1.03 -14.45 8.11
N ALA A 426 0.23 -15.30 8.77
CA ALA A 426 -0.21 -16.56 8.20
C ALA A 426 -1.07 -16.36 6.95
N TRP A 427 -2.02 -15.43 6.98
CA TRP A 427 -2.82 -15.12 5.79
C TRP A 427 -1.96 -14.65 4.62
N LEU A 428 -0.96 -13.77 4.86
CA LEU A 428 -0.03 -13.34 3.81
C LEU A 428 0.80 -14.49 3.24
N CYS A 429 1.15 -15.50 4.04
CA CYS A 429 1.86 -16.69 3.54
C CYS A 429 1.06 -17.48 2.49
N TYR A 430 -0.27 -17.35 2.46
CA TYR A 430 -1.09 -18.04 1.45
C TYR A 430 -0.80 -17.51 0.03
N HIS A 431 -0.43 -16.23 -0.11
CA HIS A 431 0.00 -15.64 -1.37
C HIS A 431 1.22 -16.35 -2.00
N ILE A 432 2.09 -16.97 -1.18
CA ILE A 432 3.24 -17.76 -1.70
C ILE A 432 2.74 -18.91 -2.56
N TRP A 433 1.74 -19.65 -2.06
CA TRP A 433 1.16 -20.78 -2.79
C TRP A 433 0.38 -20.31 -4.02
N GLU A 434 -0.43 -19.28 -3.90
CA GLU A 434 -1.19 -18.72 -5.02
C GLU A 434 -0.26 -18.21 -6.12
N HIS A 435 0.76 -17.44 -5.79
CA HIS A 435 1.74 -16.95 -6.75
C HIS A 435 2.42 -18.10 -7.51
N PHE A 436 2.84 -19.16 -6.78
CA PHE A 436 3.42 -20.33 -7.41
C PHE A 436 2.42 -21.05 -8.33
N GLN A 437 1.15 -21.17 -7.94
CA GLN A 437 0.14 -21.82 -8.78
C GLN A 437 -0.02 -21.12 -10.15
N PHE A 438 0.09 -19.80 -10.18
CA PHE A 438 0.01 -19.02 -11.43
C PHE A 438 1.31 -19.00 -12.22
N THR A 439 2.46 -18.91 -11.55
CA THR A 439 3.76 -18.69 -12.21
C THR A 439 4.53 -19.98 -12.49
N GLN A 440 4.31 -21.02 -11.70
CA GLN A 440 5.07 -22.29 -11.71
C GLN A 440 6.59 -22.08 -11.52
N ASP A 441 6.98 -20.97 -10.86
CA ASP A 441 8.37 -20.60 -10.61
C ASP A 441 8.91 -21.36 -9.38
N LEU A 442 9.64 -22.43 -9.61
CA LEU A 442 10.28 -23.23 -8.55
C LEU A 442 11.39 -22.46 -7.83
N ALA A 443 12.06 -21.52 -8.48
CA ALA A 443 13.08 -20.71 -7.82
C ALA A 443 12.45 -19.75 -6.80
N PHE A 444 11.35 -19.12 -7.17
CA PHE A 444 10.52 -18.34 -6.24
C PHE A 444 10.02 -19.21 -5.08
N LEU A 445 9.45 -20.37 -5.37
CA LEU A 445 8.93 -21.26 -4.33
C LEU A 445 10.03 -21.69 -3.36
N SER A 446 11.21 -22.06 -3.86
CA SER A 446 12.37 -22.42 -3.03
C SER A 446 12.84 -21.25 -2.14
N ARG A 447 12.82 -20.02 -2.67
CA ARG A 447 13.12 -18.79 -1.91
C ARG A 447 12.13 -18.58 -0.76
N MET A 448 10.84 -18.76 -1.02
CA MET A 448 9.78 -18.43 -0.07
C MET A 448 9.40 -19.58 0.88
N PHE A 449 9.80 -20.80 0.58
CA PHE A 449 9.48 -21.97 1.39
C PHE A 449 9.94 -21.85 2.87
N PRO A 450 11.15 -21.33 3.19
CA PRO A 450 11.56 -21.11 4.58
C PRO A 450 10.63 -20.16 5.36
N ILE A 451 10.03 -19.17 4.69
CA ILE A 451 9.09 -18.22 5.29
C ILE A 451 7.79 -18.93 5.65
N LEU A 452 7.25 -19.70 4.71
CA LEU A 452 6.06 -20.53 4.93
C LEU A 452 6.30 -21.58 6.03
N ARG A 453 7.48 -22.23 6.02
CA ARG A 453 7.90 -23.18 7.05
C ARG A 453 7.90 -22.57 8.44
N GLY A 454 8.51 -21.39 8.62
CA GLY A 454 8.49 -20.69 9.91
C GLY A 454 7.09 -20.29 10.37
N CYS A 455 6.20 -19.94 9.44
CA CYS A 455 4.78 -19.73 9.75
C CYS A 455 4.12 -21.02 10.28
N VAL A 456 4.37 -22.17 9.65
CA VAL A 456 3.84 -23.47 10.09
C VAL A 456 4.39 -23.88 11.47
N GLU A 457 5.67 -23.62 11.76
CA GLU A 457 6.26 -23.84 13.08
C GLU A 457 5.51 -23.06 14.16
N PHE A 458 5.20 -21.78 13.89
CA PHE A 458 4.41 -20.95 14.79
C PHE A 458 3.01 -21.53 14.99
N LEU A 459 2.30 -21.86 13.92
CA LEU A 459 0.94 -22.38 14.01
C LEU A 459 0.86 -23.68 14.81
N LEU A 460 1.80 -24.60 14.60
CA LEU A 460 1.83 -25.88 15.34
C LEU A 460 2.08 -25.69 16.84
N ASP A 461 2.90 -24.73 17.24
CA ASP A 461 3.17 -24.41 18.65
C ASP A 461 2.04 -23.56 19.27
N PHE A 462 1.31 -22.78 18.48
CA PHE A 462 0.24 -21.89 18.94
C PHE A 462 -1.10 -22.62 19.18
N LEU A 463 -1.38 -23.65 18.36
CA LEU A 463 -2.58 -24.48 18.48
C LEU A 463 -2.62 -25.19 19.83
N ILE A 464 -3.80 -25.24 20.44
CA ILE A 464 -4.07 -25.96 21.69
C ILE A 464 -5.31 -26.86 21.54
N GLU A 465 -5.43 -27.87 22.37
CA GLU A 465 -6.65 -28.68 22.45
C GLU A 465 -7.85 -27.83 22.89
N ASP A 466 -8.99 -28.06 22.27
CA ASP A 466 -10.27 -27.52 22.71
C ASP A 466 -10.69 -28.11 24.06
N ALA A 467 -11.78 -27.62 24.64
CA ALA A 467 -12.29 -28.10 25.94
C ALA A 467 -12.68 -29.59 25.94
N THR A 468 -12.90 -30.20 24.78
CA THR A 468 -13.25 -31.63 24.64
C THR A 468 -12.03 -32.53 24.46
N GLY A 469 -10.84 -31.96 24.18
CA GLY A 469 -9.62 -32.69 23.83
C GLY A 469 -9.68 -33.37 22.46
N LYS A 470 -10.67 -33.02 21.63
CA LYS A 470 -10.88 -33.64 20.31
C LYS A 470 -10.23 -32.85 19.17
N TYR A 471 -10.25 -31.52 19.24
CA TYR A 471 -9.80 -30.66 18.18
C TYR A 471 -8.68 -29.74 18.61
N LEU A 472 -7.83 -29.35 17.65
CA LEU A 472 -6.83 -28.29 17.80
C LEU A 472 -7.42 -26.95 17.34
N ILE A 473 -7.32 -25.93 18.19
CA ILE A 473 -7.89 -24.61 17.96
C ILE A 473 -6.89 -23.49 18.31
N THR A 474 -7.15 -22.29 17.84
CA THR A 474 -6.42 -21.08 18.24
C THR A 474 -7.01 -20.47 19.50
N ASN A 475 -6.14 -20.00 20.42
CA ASN A 475 -6.53 -19.23 21.61
C ASN A 475 -5.33 -18.38 22.09
N PRO A 476 -5.40 -17.04 22.17
CA PRO A 476 -6.56 -16.20 21.82
C PRO A 476 -6.88 -16.21 20.33
N SER A 477 -8.14 -15.96 19.99
CA SER A 477 -8.67 -15.81 18.64
C SER A 477 -9.66 -14.66 18.59
N VAL A 478 -9.78 -14.02 17.43
CA VAL A 478 -10.85 -13.07 17.09
C VAL A 478 -11.33 -13.34 15.68
N SER A 479 -12.55 -12.99 15.35
CA SER A 479 -12.98 -12.83 13.95
C SER A 479 -12.84 -11.35 13.58
N PRO A 480 -11.79 -10.93 12.87
CA PRO A 480 -11.60 -9.51 12.58
C PRO A 480 -12.71 -8.96 11.66
N GLU A 481 -13.36 -7.84 11.95
CA GLU A 481 -13.25 -7.01 13.17
C GLU A 481 -14.55 -7.07 13.97
N ASN A 482 -15.10 -8.27 14.21
CA ASN A 482 -16.43 -8.47 14.75
C ASN A 482 -16.44 -8.69 16.27
N SER A 483 -17.60 -8.44 16.86
CA SER A 483 -17.92 -8.70 18.26
C SER A 483 -19.21 -9.52 18.33
N PHE A 484 -19.41 -10.24 19.43
CA PHE A 484 -20.57 -11.09 19.63
C PHE A 484 -21.23 -10.87 21.00
N PHE A 485 -22.45 -11.31 21.14
CA PHE A 485 -23.09 -11.57 22.42
C PHE A 485 -23.02 -13.06 22.70
N ASP A 486 -22.48 -13.46 23.87
CA ASP A 486 -22.45 -14.83 24.30
C ASP A 486 -23.87 -15.35 24.66
N LEU A 487 -23.98 -16.63 24.98
CA LEU A 487 -25.27 -17.24 25.34
C LEU A 487 -25.90 -16.66 26.63
N LYS A 488 -25.15 -15.85 27.40
CA LYS A 488 -25.62 -15.12 28.59
C LYS A 488 -25.95 -13.67 28.28
N GLY A 489 -25.83 -13.25 27.00
CA GLY A 489 -26.06 -11.88 26.54
C GLY A 489 -24.92 -10.89 26.87
N GLN A 490 -23.73 -11.38 27.26
CA GLN A 490 -22.57 -10.52 27.50
C GLN A 490 -21.80 -10.28 26.22
N LYS A 491 -21.34 -9.04 26.01
CA LYS A 491 -20.53 -8.69 24.84
C LYS A 491 -19.12 -9.27 24.98
N GLY A 492 -18.73 -10.10 24.00
CA GLY A 492 -17.42 -10.68 23.83
C GLY A 492 -16.74 -10.23 22.54
N VAL A 493 -15.43 -10.47 22.46
CA VAL A 493 -14.59 -10.23 21.27
C VAL A 493 -13.57 -11.36 21.14
N LEU A 494 -12.76 -11.57 22.20
CA LEU A 494 -11.80 -12.66 22.24
C LEU A 494 -12.55 -13.98 22.42
N CYS A 495 -12.20 -14.97 21.62
CA CYS A 495 -12.81 -16.29 21.60
C CYS A 495 -11.74 -17.40 21.43
N GLU A 496 -12.19 -18.63 21.37
CA GLU A 496 -11.41 -19.78 20.93
C GLU A 496 -11.81 -20.14 19.50
N GLY A 497 -10.84 -20.40 18.62
CA GLY A 497 -11.04 -21.04 17.33
C GLY A 497 -12.09 -20.38 16.44
N SER A 498 -12.00 -19.07 16.19
CA SER A 498 -12.89 -18.42 15.19
C SER A 498 -12.80 -19.15 13.85
N THR A 499 -13.88 -19.15 13.10
CA THR A 499 -13.96 -19.85 11.80
C THR A 499 -12.88 -19.39 10.83
N VAL A 500 -12.60 -18.09 10.78
CA VAL A 500 -11.52 -17.55 9.93
C VAL A 500 -10.16 -18.09 10.30
N ASP A 501 -9.86 -18.22 11.61
CA ASP A 501 -8.58 -18.76 12.07
C ASP A 501 -8.43 -20.21 11.63
N ILE A 502 -9.46 -21.02 11.82
CA ILE A 502 -9.45 -22.43 11.42
C ILE A 502 -9.31 -22.60 9.90
N GLN A 503 -9.96 -21.72 9.12
CA GLN A 503 -9.83 -21.71 7.66
C GLN A 503 -8.40 -21.37 7.24
N ILE A 504 -7.81 -20.30 7.79
CA ILE A 504 -6.43 -19.88 7.49
C ILE A 504 -5.44 -20.98 7.88
N VAL A 505 -5.54 -21.52 9.10
CA VAL A 505 -4.65 -22.60 9.55
C VAL A 505 -4.74 -23.81 8.61
N ARG A 506 -5.94 -24.24 8.27
CA ARG A 506 -6.17 -25.37 7.35
C ARG A 506 -5.55 -25.13 5.99
N ALA A 507 -5.73 -23.93 5.43
CA ALA A 507 -5.20 -23.57 4.12
C ALA A 507 -3.66 -23.50 4.13
N ILE A 508 -3.06 -22.90 5.16
CA ILE A 508 -1.60 -22.80 5.30
C ILE A 508 -0.95 -24.17 5.47
N LEU A 509 -1.52 -25.05 6.30
CA LEU A 509 -0.99 -26.41 6.44
C LEU A 509 -1.11 -27.20 5.12
N SER A 510 -2.21 -27.02 4.37
CA SER A 510 -2.38 -27.63 3.04
C SER A 510 -1.40 -27.06 1.99
N ALA A 511 -1.23 -25.73 1.98
CA ALA A 511 -0.28 -25.07 1.09
C ALA A 511 1.17 -25.53 1.38
N PHE A 512 1.54 -25.64 2.65
CA PHE A 512 2.85 -26.14 3.06
C PHE A 512 3.12 -27.55 2.56
N GLU A 513 2.15 -28.47 2.70
CA GLU A 513 2.26 -29.84 2.15
C GLU A 513 2.46 -29.78 0.61
N SER A 514 1.64 -29.02 -0.08
CA SER A 514 1.73 -28.89 -1.54
C SER A 514 3.07 -28.29 -1.99
N CYS A 515 3.57 -27.27 -1.31
CA CYS A 515 4.88 -26.66 -1.60
C CYS A 515 6.02 -27.65 -1.33
N ALA A 516 5.96 -28.40 -0.22
CA ALA A 516 6.95 -29.44 0.10
C ALA A 516 6.99 -30.52 -0.96
N ASP A 517 5.84 -30.99 -1.43
CA ASP A 517 5.75 -32.00 -2.50
C ASP A 517 6.36 -31.48 -3.82
N GLN A 518 6.14 -30.20 -4.19
CA GLN A 518 6.75 -29.58 -5.39
C GLN A 518 8.27 -29.47 -5.30
N LEU A 519 8.80 -29.24 -4.08
CA LEU A 519 10.25 -29.10 -3.84
C LEU A 519 10.94 -30.43 -3.50
N GLY A 520 10.18 -31.52 -3.33
CA GLY A 520 10.72 -32.80 -2.89
C GLY A 520 11.18 -32.83 -1.44
N GLU A 521 10.64 -31.93 -0.61
CA GLU A 521 10.97 -31.83 0.81
C GLU A 521 10.19 -32.87 1.63
N SER A 522 10.86 -33.46 2.63
CA SER A 522 10.22 -34.40 3.55
C SER A 522 10.91 -34.36 4.91
N ASP A 523 10.15 -34.09 5.98
CA ASP A 523 10.66 -34.05 7.34
C ASP A 523 9.56 -34.27 8.39
N SER A 524 9.94 -34.19 9.68
CA SER A 524 9.02 -34.35 10.79
C SER A 524 7.99 -33.23 10.90
N LEU A 525 8.32 -32.01 10.43
CA LEU A 525 7.39 -30.86 10.44
C LEU A 525 6.22 -31.11 9.49
N LEU A 526 6.49 -31.67 8.31
CA LEU A 526 5.44 -32.05 7.35
C LEU A 526 4.49 -33.08 7.93
N SER A 527 5.03 -34.09 8.65
CA SER A 527 4.22 -35.10 9.31
C SER A 527 3.35 -34.48 10.43
N ALA A 528 3.92 -33.54 11.21
CA ALA A 528 3.19 -32.83 12.27
C ALA A 528 2.10 -31.92 11.67
N ALA A 529 2.38 -31.22 10.55
CA ALA A 529 1.40 -30.39 9.84
C ALA A 529 0.17 -31.20 9.37
N ARG A 530 0.42 -32.37 8.79
CA ARG A 530 -0.65 -33.31 8.37
C ARG A 530 -1.50 -33.78 9.57
N ALA A 531 -0.86 -34.14 10.65
CA ALA A 531 -1.55 -34.59 11.87
C ALA A 531 -2.40 -33.45 12.48
N ALA A 532 -1.84 -32.25 12.59
CA ALA A 532 -2.56 -31.09 13.10
C ALA A 532 -3.75 -30.71 12.21
N ARG A 533 -3.57 -30.73 10.88
CA ARG A 533 -4.67 -30.44 9.94
C ARG A 533 -5.83 -31.42 10.08
N ALA A 534 -5.56 -32.69 10.30
CA ALA A 534 -6.59 -33.70 10.52
C ALA A 534 -7.37 -33.52 11.85
N GLN A 535 -6.78 -32.80 12.82
CA GLN A 535 -7.40 -32.49 14.12
C GLN A 535 -8.08 -31.11 14.17
N LEU A 536 -8.09 -30.34 13.07
CA LEU A 536 -8.85 -29.08 13.04
C LEU A 536 -10.36 -29.34 13.02
N PRO A 537 -11.17 -28.51 13.71
CA PRO A 537 -12.63 -28.69 13.73
C PRO A 537 -13.21 -28.50 12.33
N PRO A 538 -14.34 -29.19 12.02
CA PRO A 538 -15.07 -28.93 10.77
C PRO A 538 -15.72 -27.54 10.79
N MET A 539 -16.07 -27.04 9.60
CA MET A 539 -16.94 -25.87 9.49
C MET A 539 -18.35 -26.23 9.94
N THR A 540 -18.97 -25.37 10.73
CA THR A 540 -20.29 -25.61 11.33
C THR A 540 -21.31 -24.64 10.73
N ILE A 541 -22.51 -25.15 10.49
CA ILE A 541 -23.67 -24.34 10.07
C ILE A 541 -24.50 -24.03 11.31
N SER A 542 -24.90 -22.78 11.47
CA SER A 542 -25.77 -22.30 12.54
C SER A 542 -27.20 -22.84 12.39
N ASP A 543 -27.99 -22.73 13.45
CA ASP A 543 -29.41 -23.09 13.43
C ASP A 543 -30.21 -22.24 12.42
N SER A 544 -29.71 -21.03 12.08
CA SER A 544 -30.28 -20.14 11.04
C SER A 544 -29.87 -20.52 9.62
N GLY A 545 -29.03 -21.54 9.42
CA GLY A 545 -28.61 -22.03 8.10
C GLY A 545 -27.40 -21.32 7.50
N TYR A 546 -26.69 -20.48 8.26
CA TYR A 546 -25.48 -19.78 7.82
C TYR A 546 -24.22 -20.44 8.38
N LEU A 547 -23.08 -20.22 7.72
CA LEU A 547 -21.79 -20.63 8.27
C LEU A 547 -21.52 -19.85 9.57
N GLN A 548 -21.24 -20.58 10.67
CA GLN A 548 -20.94 -19.95 11.95
C GLN A 548 -19.64 -19.16 11.88
N GLU A 549 -19.63 -17.98 12.47
CA GLU A 549 -18.43 -17.12 12.55
C GLU A 549 -17.51 -17.52 13.72
N TRP A 550 -18.07 -18.07 14.78
CA TRP A 550 -17.36 -18.53 15.95
C TRP A 550 -17.61 -20.02 16.21
N ALA A 551 -16.78 -20.64 17.05
CA ALA A 551 -16.95 -22.05 17.45
C ALA A 551 -18.29 -22.34 18.13
N VAL A 552 -18.91 -21.32 18.72
CA VAL A 552 -20.26 -21.35 19.30
C VAL A 552 -21.15 -20.43 18.47
N ASP A 553 -22.42 -20.78 18.31
CA ASP A 553 -23.40 -19.98 17.59
C ASP A 553 -23.81 -18.74 18.41
N TYR A 554 -22.88 -17.77 18.46
CA TYR A 554 -23.08 -16.50 19.14
C TYR A 554 -23.89 -15.52 18.26
N VAL A 555 -24.54 -14.56 18.92
CA VAL A 555 -25.27 -13.50 18.22
C VAL A 555 -24.32 -12.35 17.86
N GLU A 556 -24.31 -11.94 16.61
CA GLU A 556 -23.51 -10.80 16.15
C GLU A 556 -23.95 -9.50 16.84
N VAL A 557 -22.97 -8.65 17.23
CA VAL A 557 -23.26 -7.29 17.74
C VAL A 557 -23.68 -6.37 16.61
N GLU A 558 -23.10 -6.53 15.42
CA GLU A 558 -23.34 -5.72 14.22
C GLU A 558 -23.65 -6.62 13.03
N PRO A 559 -24.90 -7.09 12.84
CA PRO A 559 -25.27 -8.01 11.76
C PRO A 559 -24.96 -7.49 10.34
N GLY A 560 -24.77 -6.18 10.19
CA GLY A 560 -24.41 -5.55 8.91
C GLY A 560 -22.94 -5.14 8.80
N HIS A 561 -22.07 -5.71 9.64
CA HIS A 561 -20.65 -5.37 9.60
C HIS A 561 -20.02 -5.74 8.25
N ARG A 562 -19.12 -4.88 7.75
CA ARG A 562 -18.47 -5.04 6.43
C ARG A 562 -17.48 -6.22 6.35
N HIS A 563 -16.94 -6.69 7.49
CA HIS A 563 -16.04 -7.83 7.53
C HIS A 563 -16.85 -9.12 7.65
N THR A 564 -16.74 -9.97 6.66
CA THR A 564 -17.33 -11.30 6.60
C THR A 564 -16.21 -12.35 6.73
N SER A 565 -15.42 -12.24 7.79
CA SER A 565 -14.17 -13.01 7.95
C SER A 565 -14.37 -14.52 7.91
N HIS A 566 -15.49 -15.03 8.42
CA HIS A 566 -15.86 -16.45 8.37
C HIS A 566 -16.10 -17.00 6.95
N LEU A 567 -16.22 -16.13 5.95
CA LEU A 567 -16.34 -16.50 4.54
C LEU A 567 -14.98 -16.53 3.81
N TRP A 568 -13.87 -16.44 4.52
CA TRP A 568 -12.51 -16.35 3.97
C TRP A 568 -12.17 -17.47 2.97
N ALA A 569 -12.65 -18.68 3.19
CA ALA A 569 -12.35 -19.85 2.33
C ALA A 569 -13.34 -20.04 1.17
N LEU A 570 -14.33 -19.15 1.01
CA LEU A 570 -15.31 -19.20 -0.07
C LEU A 570 -14.90 -18.26 -1.21
#